data_6eead2475d4b1192d88e803c00a5124c
#
_entry.id   6eead2475d4b1192d88e803c00a5124c
#
_cell.length_a   1.000
_cell.length_b   1.000
_cell.length_c   1.000
_cell.angle_alpha   90.00
_cell.angle_beta   90.00
_cell.angle_gamma   90.00
#
_symmetry.space_group_name_H-M   'P 1'
#
loop_
_entity.id
_entity.type
_entity.pdbx_description
1 polymer ?
#
loop_
_entity_poly.entity_id
_entity_poly.type
_entity_poly.pdbx_seq_one_letter_code
_entity_poly.pdbx_strand_id
1 'polypeptide(L)'
;LITIFKRHWSSITVPLFSFLEGLLLGGISFMYNQLYDGIVFNAIMLTISILISLLFAYRSGVIKATENFKLGVFAATGGIFLVYIFSFIASFFGAGFSFLDPTNASLFSIGVSLFIVVIASLNLVLDFDFIEEGAEKGAPKYMEWYGAFGLLVTLVWLYLEILRLLAKLNSRK
;
A
#
# COMPACT_ATOMS: atom_id res chain seq x y z
N LEU A 1 13.54 -8.93 0.43
CA LEU A 1 14.26 -9.39 1.63
C LEU A 1 15.70 -8.87 1.68
N ILE A 2 16.50 -8.97 0.61
CA ILE A 2 17.91 -8.51 0.59
C ILE A 2 18.02 -7.03 0.97
N THR A 3 17.15 -6.17 0.43
CA THR A 3 17.11 -4.72 0.70
C THR A 3 16.88 -4.42 2.19
N ILE A 4 16.07 -5.22 2.87
CA ILE A 4 15.76 -5.04 4.30
C ILE A 4 16.97 -5.38 5.17
N PHE A 5 17.67 -6.48 4.85
CA PHE A 5 18.81 -6.95 5.64
C PHE A 5 20.14 -6.26 5.28
N LYS A 6 20.33 -5.88 4.01
CA LYS A 6 21.55 -5.24 3.51
C LYS A 6 21.24 -3.87 2.88
N ARG A 7 20.93 -2.88 3.73
CA ARG A 7 20.49 -1.54 3.31
C ARG A 7 21.46 -0.84 2.35
N HIS A 8 22.76 -1.06 2.48
CA HIS A 8 23.78 -0.46 1.60
C HIS A 8 23.72 -0.96 0.13
N TRP A 9 23.00 -2.05 -0.13
CA TRP A 9 22.76 -2.56 -1.48
C TRP A 9 21.49 -2.02 -2.11
N SER A 10 20.77 -1.13 -1.41
CA SER A 10 19.48 -0.58 -1.87
C SER A 10 19.57 0.08 -3.24
N SER A 11 20.68 0.75 -3.58
CA SER A 11 20.88 1.37 -4.89
C SER A 11 20.83 0.38 -6.09
N ILE A 12 21.06 -0.90 -5.86
CA ILE A 12 21.00 -1.95 -6.88
C ILE A 12 19.71 -2.77 -6.73
N THR A 13 19.38 -3.12 -5.48
CA THR A 13 18.24 -4.02 -5.20
C THR A 13 16.90 -3.35 -5.40
N VAL A 14 16.79 -2.03 -5.17
CA VAL A 14 15.51 -1.30 -5.33
C VAL A 14 15.10 -1.17 -6.79
N PRO A 15 15.95 -0.75 -7.75
CA PRO A 15 15.60 -0.75 -9.16
C PRO A 15 15.19 -2.13 -9.69
N LEU A 16 15.92 -3.18 -9.30
CA LEU A 16 15.59 -4.55 -9.68
C LEU A 16 14.23 -4.98 -9.10
N PHE A 17 13.98 -4.67 -7.82
CA PHE A 17 12.69 -4.92 -7.18
C PHE A 17 11.56 -4.19 -7.89
N SER A 18 11.74 -2.89 -8.19
CA SER A 18 10.74 -2.06 -8.86
C SER A 18 10.37 -2.60 -10.24
N PHE A 19 11.36 -3.11 -10.99
CA PHE A 19 11.11 -3.72 -12.29
C PHE A 19 10.28 -5.00 -12.18
N LEU A 20 10.64 -5.89 -11.25
CA LEU A 20 9.89 -7.14 -11.02
C LEU A 20 8.49 -6.87 -10.49
N GLU A 21 8.36 -5.92 -9.56
CA GLU A 21 7.07 -5.49 -9.00
C GLU A 21 6.18 -4.89 -10.09
N GLY A 22 6.74 -4.07 -10.99
CA GLY A 22 6.02 -3.51 -12.13
C GLY A 22 5.47 -4.58 -13.07
N LEU A 23 6.21 -5.65 -13.33
CA LEU A 23 5.73 -6.78 -14.12
C LEU A 23 4.56 -7.51 -13.44
N LEU A 24 4.66 -7.75 -12.13
CA LEU A 24 3.58 -8.38 -11.35
C LEU A 24 2.33 -7.50 -11.33
N LEU A 25 2.50 -6.20 -11.07
CA LEU A 25 1.39 -5.25 -11.09
C LEU A 25 0.74 -5.13 -12.46
N GLY A 26 1.53 -5.17 -13.54
CA GLY A 26 1.02 -5.19 -14.91
C GLY A 26 0.12 -6.39 -15.17
N GLY A 27 0.53 -7.58 -14.72
CA GLY A 27 -0.28 -8.80 -14.82
C GLY A 27 -1.58 -8.72 -14.03
N ILE A 28 -1.51 -8.29 -12.77
CA ILE A 28 -2.69 -8.11 -11.91
C ILE A 28 -3.65 -7.06 -12.51
N SER A 29 -3.10 -5.92 -12.92
CA SER A 29 -3.87 -4.84 -13.55
C SER A 29 -4.59 -5.31 -14.82
N PHE A 30 -3.90 -6.08 -15.65
CA PHE A 30 -4.49 -6.67 -16.86
C PHE A 30 -5.70 -7.57 -16.52
N MET A 31 -5.58 -8.43 -15.52
CA MET A 31 -6.70 -9.29 -15.07
C MET A 31 -7.90 -8.47 -14.59
N TYR A 32 -7.67 -7.43 -13.78
CA TYR A 32 -8.75 -6.56 -13.32
C TYR A 32 -9.40 -5.75 -14.46
N ASN A 33 -8.59 -5.29 -15.42
CA ASN A 33 -9.12 -4.53 -16.55
C ASN A 33 -9.95 -5.38 -17.51
N GLN A 34 -9.70 -6.68 -17.59
CA GLN A 34 -10.55 -7.62 -18.34
C GLN A 34 -11.91 -7.83 -17.69
N LEU A 35 -11.99 -7.74 -16.35
CA LEU A 35 -13.24 -7.89 -15.61
C LEU A 35 -14.06 -6.59 -15.60
N TYR A 36 -13.37 -5.44 -15.52
CA TYR A 36 -13.99 -4.13 -15.38
C TYR A 36 -13.21 -3.08 -16.18
N ASP A 37 -13.76 -2.64 -17.29
CA ASP A 37 -13.14 -1.64 -18.17
C ASP A 37 -12.83 -0.35 -17.42
N GLY A 38 -11.59 0.15 -17.58
CA GLY A 38 -11.14 1.42 -17.02
C GLY A 38 -10.85 1.41 -15.51
N ILE A 39 -11.02 0.27 -14.80
CA ILE A 39 -10.78 0.18 -13.35
C ILE A 39 -9.33 0.52 -13.01
N VAL A 40 -8.39 0.09 -13.84
CA VAL A 40 -6.94 0.32 -13.65
C VAL A 40 -6.61 1.80 -13.72
N PHE A 41 -7.14 2.50 -14.72
CA PHE A 41 -6.94 3.94 -14.86
C PHE A 41 -7.47 4.70 -13.63
N ASN A 42 -8.68 4.36 -13.17
CA ASN A 42 -9.27 4.96 -11.98
C ASN A 42 -8.44 4.68 -10.71
N ALA A 43 -7.93 3.45 -10.55
CA ALA A 43 -7.08 3.08 -9.42
C ALA A 43 -5.76 3.85 -9.42
N ILE A 44 -5.10 3.99 -10.56
CA ILE A 44 -3.86 4.78 -10.71
C ILE A 44 -4.13 6.25 -10.35
N MET A 45 -5.17 6.86 -10.93
CA MET A 45 -5.51 8.26 -10.67
C MET A 45 -5.83 8.50 -9.18
N LEU A 46 -6.57 7.60 -8.53
CA LEU A 46 -6.85 7.69 -7.09
C LEU A 46 -5.58 7.54 -6.26
N THR A 47 -4.72 6.58 -6.57
CA THR A 47 -3.45 6.37 -5.84
C THR A 47 -2.56 7.61 -5.92
N ILE A 48 -2.38 8.18 -7.11
CA ILE A 48 -1.58 9.39 -7.31
C ILE A 48 -2.23 10.59 -6.60
N SER A 49 -3.55 10.73 -6.68
CA SER A 49 -4.27 11.82 -6.02
C SER A 49 -4.13 11.75 -4.49
N ILE A 50 -4.22 10.55 -3.91
CA ILE A 50 -4.01 10.35 -2.47
C ILE A 50 -2.56 10.69 -2.09
N LEU A 51 -1.58 10.21 -2.85
CA LEU A 51 -0.16 10.51 -2.62
C LEU A 51 0.09 12.02 -2.58
N ILE A 52 -0.36 12.75 -3.61
CA ILE A 52 -0.16 14.19 -3.73
C ILE A 52 -0.89 14.94 -2.59
N SER A 53 -2.14 14.57 -2.32
CA SER A 53 -2.94 15.20 -1.27
C SER A 53 -2.32 15.02 0.12
N LEU A 54 -1.85 13.80 0.44
CA LEU A 54 -1.21 13.52 1.73
C LEU A 54 0.17 14.19 1.83
N LEU A 55 0.93 14.25 0.74
CA LEU A 55 2.21 14.98 0.72
C LEU A 55 2.00 16.47 0.99
N PHE A 56 0.97 17.09 0.39
CA PHE A 56 0.62 18.48 0.68
C PHE A 56 0.15 18.67 2.13
N ALA A 57 -0.69 17.77 2.64
CA ALA A 57 -1.20 17.83 4.02
C ALA A 57 -0.06 17.64 5.05
N TYR A 58 0.89 16.76 4.76
CA TYR A 58 2.08 16.56 5.57
C TYR A 58 2.99 17.79 5.53
N ARG A 59 3.31 18.29 4.35
CA ARG A 59 4.21 19.43 4.16
C ARG A 59 3.64 20.75 4.70
N SER A 60 2.32 20.91 4.69
CA SER A 60 1.63 22.08 5.28
C SER A 60 1.48 21.98 6.81
N GLY A 61 1.87 20.85 7.41
CA GLY A 61 1.75 20.63 8.85
C GLY A 61 0.34 20.34 9.34
N VAL A 62 -0.62 20.14 8.44
CA VAL A 62 -2.01 19.71 8.76
C VAL A 62 -2.00 18.30 9.36
N ILE A 63 -1.18 17.41 8.78
CA ILE A 63 -0.94 16.07 9.31
C ILE A 63 0.50 15.99 9.81
N LYS A 64 0.67 15.55 11.05
CA LYS A 64 1.99 15.37 11.68
C LYS A 64 2.15 13.93 12.12
N ALA A 65 3.31 13.33 11.81
CA ALA A 65 3.67 11.98 12.24
C ALA A 65 4.10 11.98 13.72
N THR A 66 3.17 12.29 14.62
CA THR A 66 3.43 12.20 16.08
C THR A 66 3.67 10.76 16.50
N GLU A 67 4.32 10.53 17.65
CA GLU A 67 4.59 9.18 18.15
C GLU A 67 3.30 8.35 18.31
N ASN A 68 2.23 8.96 18.82
CA ASN A 68 0.94 8.28 18.95
C ASN A 68 0.32 7.95 17.59
N PHE A 69 0.48 8.82 16.58
CA PHE A 69 0.05 8.57 15.22
C PHE A 69 0.83 7.39 14.62
N LYS A 70 2.17 7.39 14.75
CA LYS A 70 3.04 6.29 14.28
C LYS A 70 2.63 4.96 14.89
N LEU A 71 2.45 4.92 16.23
CA LEU A 71 2.01 3.72 16.94
C LEU A 71 0.64 3.23 16.46
N GLY A 72 -0.33 4.13 16.28
CA GLY A 72 -1.67 3.80 15.82
C GLY A 72 -1.68 3.20 14.41
N VAL A 73 -0.97 3.85 13.45
CA VAL A 73 -0.87 3.37 12.07
C VAL A 73 -0.11 2.05 12.02
N PHE A 74 0.99 1.92 12.76
CA PHE A 74 1.77 0.68 12.82
C PHE A 74 0.95 -0.48 13.40
N ALA A 75 0.21 -0.27 14.48
CA ALA A 75 -0.64 -1.29 15.09
C ALA A 75 -1.78 -1.71 14.12
N ALA A 76 -2.43 -0.74 13.46
CA ALA A 76 -3.48 -1.02 12.48
C ALA A 76 -2.94 -1.82 11.27
N THR A 77 -1.77 -1.41 10.75
CA THR A 77 -1.10 -2.12 9.65
C THR A 77 -0.73 -3.54 10.06
N GLY A 78 -0.18 -3.72 11.26
CA GLY A 78 0.12 -5.04 11.81
C GLY A 78 -1.12 -5.92 11.96
N GLY A 79 -2.24 -5.35 12.42
CA GLY A 79 -3.53 -6.02 12.52
C GLY A 79 -4.04 -6.49 11.13
N ILE A 80 -3.98 -5.62 10.13
CA ILE A 80 -4.36 -5.97 8.75
C ILE A 80 -3.48 -7.10 8.22
N PHE A 81 -2.17 -7.01 8.44
CA PHE A 81 -1.23 -8.04 8.01
C PHE A 81 -1.52 -9.40 8.65
N LEU A 82 -1.82 -9.43 9.95
CA LEU A 82 -2.23 -10.66 10.63
C LEU A 82 -3.51 -11.25 10.03
N VAL A 83 -4.51 -10.41 9.74
CA VAL A 83 -5.75 -10.85 9.08
C VAL A 83 -5.45 -11.48 7.71
N TYR A 84 -4.54 -10.92 6.92
CA TYR A 84 -4.13 -11.50 5.64
C TYR A 84 -3.42 -12.84 5.81
N ILE A 85 -2.49 -12.95 6.77
CA ILE A 85 -1.82 -14.22 7.08
C ILE A 85 -2.83 -15.29 7.50
N PHE A 86 -3.73 -14.96 8.44
CA PHE A 86 -4.75 -15.90 8.90
C PHE A 86 -5.69 -16.30 7.76
N SER A 87 -6.12 -15.37 6.91
CA SER A 87 -6.94 -15.67 5.74
C SER A 87 -6.21 -16.59 4.76
N PHE A 88 -4.92 -16.31 4.52
CA PHE A 88 -4.09 -17.14 3.65
C PHE A 88 -3.94 -18.56 4.19
N ILE A 89 -3.64 -18.73 5.48
CA ILE A 89 -3.55 -20.04 6.12
C ILE A 89 -4.91 -20.75 6.08
N ALA A 90 -5.99 -20.04 6.42
CA ALA A 90 -7.35 -20.61 6.41
C ALA A 90 -7.78 -21.06 5.01
N SER A 91 -7.29 -20.42 3.95
CA SER A 91 -7.61 -20.79 2.57
C SER A 91 -7.12 -22.20 2.21
N PHE A 92 -6.02 -22.68 2.81
CA PHE A 92 -5.55 -24.08 2.64
C PHE A 92 -6.51 -25.12 3.22
N PHE A 93 -7.34 -24.68 4.19
CA PHE A 93 -8.37 -25.52 4.82
C PHE A 93 -9.78 -25.27 4.22
N GLY A 94 -9.87 -24.50 3.12
CA GLY A 94 -11.14 -24.15 2.49
C GLY A 94 -11.98 -23.12 3.25
N ALA A 95 -11.40 -22.45 4.25
CA ALA A 95 -12.07 -21.50 5.16
C ALA A 95 -11.56 -20.05 5.03
N GLY A 96 -11.22 -19.60 3.83
CA GLY A 96 -10.78 -18.21 3.60
C GLY A 96 -11.83 -17.17 4.00
N PHE A 97 -11.37 -15.98 4.44
CA PHE A 97 -12.28 -14.90 4.83
C PHE A 97 -12.97 -14.28 3.60
N SER A 98 -14.26 -14.53 3.45
CA SER A 98 -15.07 -14.07 2.33
C SER A 98 -15.05 -12.54 2.14
N PHE A 99 -14.89 -11.75 3.20
CA PHE A 99 -14.84 -10.29 3.11
C PHE A 99 -13.56 -9.74 2.45
N LEU A 100 -12.51 -10.56 2.31
CA LEU A 100 -11.29 -10.22 1.55
C LEU A 100 -11.43 -10.52 0.06
N ASP A 101 -12.43 -11.29 -0.34
CA ASP A 101 -12.68 -11.65 -1.74
C ASP A 101 -13.06 -10.40 -2.55
N PRO A 102 -12.39 -10.12 -3.68
CA PRO A 102 -12.70 -8.99 -4.56
C PRO A 102 -14.11 -9.05 -5.16
N THR A 103 -14.72 -10.24 -5.23
CA THR A 103 -16.06 -10.44 -5.77
C THR A 103 -17.17 -10.25 -4.74
N ASN A 104 -16.82 -10.20 -3.45
CA ASN A 104 -17.80 -10.00 -2.38
C ASN A 104 -18.20 -8.52 -2.26
N ALA A 105 -19.35 -8.18 -2.83
CA ALA A 105 -19.92 -6.83 -2.84
C ALA A 105 -20.79 -6.49 -1.62
N SER A 106 -20.68 -7.24 -0.51
CA SER A 106 -21.42 -6.90 0.73
C SER A 106 -20.95 -5.55 1.30
N LEU A 107 -21.86 -4.82 1.95
CA LEU A 107 -21.53 -3.53 2.59
C LEU A 107 -20.40 -3.67 3.61
N PHE A 108 -20.38 -4.76 4.37
CA PHE A 108 -19.31 -5.05 5.32
C PHE A 108 -17.96 -5.22 4.62
N SER A 109 -17.92 -5.99 3.52
CA SER A 109 -16.71 -6.22 2.73
C SER A 109 -16.17 -4.93 2.12
N ILE A 110 -17.04 -4.05 1.61
CA ILE A 110 -16.67 -2.72 1.09
C ILE A 110 -16.14 -1.83 2.22
N GLY A 111 -16.80 -1.83 3.37
CA GLY A 111 -16.37 -1.05 4.54
C GLY A 111 -14.98 -1.46 5.04
N VAL A 112 -14.70 -2.77 5.11
CA VAL A 112 -13.37 -3.30 5.44
C VAL A 112 -12.33 -2.86 4.41
N SER A 113 -12.63 -2.96 3.10
CA SER A 113 -11.70 -2.51 2.06
C SER A 113 -11.44 -1.01 2.13
N LEU A 114 -12.45 -0.19 2.39
CA LEU A 114 -12.27 1.25 2.57
C LEU A 114 -11.39 1.55 3.79
N PHE A 115 -11.61 0.85 4.91
CA PHE A 115 -10.77 0.98 6.10
C PHE A 115 -9.29 0.64 5.79
N ILE A 116 -9.04 -0.44 5.07
CA ILE A 116 -7.68 -0.83 4.68
C ILE A 116 -7.05 0.22 3.77
N VAL A 117 -7.79 0.76 2.79
CA VAL A 117 -7.31 1.87 1.93
C VAL A 117 -6.92 3.09 2.77
N VAL A 118 -7.71 3.45 3.77
CA VAL A 118 -7.37 4.55 4.68
C VAL A 118 -6.07 4.27 5.44
N ILE A 119 -5.92 3.08 6.03
CA ILE A 119 -4.70 2.72 6.77
C ILE A 119 -3.48 2.67 5.83
N ALA A 120 -3.61 2.08 4.63
CA ALA A 120 -2.55 2.07 3.62
C ALA A 120 -2.14 3.50 3.23
N SER A 121 -3.12 4.41 3.07
CA SER A 121 -2.85 5.83 2.79
C SER A 121 -2.08 6.50 3.94
N LEU A 122 -2.45 6.24 5.20
CA LEU A 122 -1.76 6.82 6.35
C LEU A 122 -0.31 6.31 6.50
N ASN A 123 0.03 5.13 5.97
CA ASN A 123 1.42 4.67 5.92
C ASN A 123 2.30 5.57 5.03
N LEU A 124 1.75 6.23 3.99
CA LEU A 124 2.51 7.21 3.21
C LEU A 124 3.05 8.35 4.09
N VAL A 125 2.29 8.77 5.11
CA VAL A 125 2.73 9.81 6.06
C VAL A 125 3.94 9.32 6.86
N LEU A 126 3.99 8.04 7.23
CA LEU A 126 5.15 7.43 7.90
C LEU A 126 6.36 7.37 6.96
N ASP A 127 6.15 7.07 5.68
CA ASP A 127 7.22 7.06 4.68
C ASP A 127 7.80 8.47 4.47
N PHE A 128 6.94 9.51 4.42
CA PHE A 128 7.39 10.90 4.31
C PHE A 128 8.23 11.31 5.53
N ASP A 129 7.76 11.01 6.73
CA ASP A 129 8.46 11.30 7.98
C ASP A 129 9.82 10.57 8.05
N PHE A 130 9.87 9.32 7.65
CA PHE A 130 11.12 8.54 7.58
C PHE A 130 12.14 9.17 6.61
N ILE A 131 11.68 9.64 5.45
CA ILE A 131 12.54 10.28 4.44
C ILE A 131 13.03 11.63 4.95
N GLU A 132 12.16 12.44 5.55
CA GLU A 132 12.50 13.76 6.12
C GLU A 132 13.51 13.62 7.27
N GLU A 133 13.23 12.73 8.23
CA GLU A 133 14.13 12.44 9.35
C GLU A 133 15.51 11.95 8.88
N GLY A 134 15.55 11.12 7.83
CA GLY A 134 16.78 10.66 7.21
C GLY A 134 17.58 11.82 6.58
N ALA A 135 16.91 12.73 5.90
CA ALA A 135 17.51 13.90 5.29
C ALA A 135 18.07 14.88 6.34
N GLU A 136 17.30 15.16 7.41
CA GLU A 136 17.70 16.02 8.52
C GLU A 136 18.91 15.48 9.29
N LYS A 137 18.98 14.17 9.48
CA LYS A 137 20.12 13.50 10.15
C LYS A 137 21.34 13.29 9.27
N GLY A 138 21.31 13.73 8.01
CA GLY A 138 22.41 13.52 7.07
C GLY A 138 22.69 12.05 6.78
N ALA A 139 21.64 11.24 6.63
CA ALA A 139 21.76 9.81 6.37
C ALA A 139 22.59 9.53 5.11
N PRO A 140 23.32 8.40 5.06
CA PRO A 140 24.13 8.03 3.89
C PRO A 140 23.28 7.93 2.61
N LYS A 141 23.88 8.24 1.46
CA LYS A 141 23.19 8.33 0.16
C LYS A 141 22.40 7.06 -0.23
N TYR A 142 22.81 5.88 0.19
CA TYR A 142 22.04 4.65 -0.06
C TYR A 142 20.68 4.64 0.65
N MET A 143 20.49 5.47 1.70
CA MET A 143 19.21 5.57 2.41
C MET A 143 18.15 6.31 1.59
N GLU A 144 18.51 7.11 0.59
CA GLU A 144 17.57 7.69 -0.38
C GLU A 144 16.84 6.56 -1.13
N TRP A 145 17.59 5.57 -1.60
CA TRP A 145 17.04 4.38 -2.25
C TRP A 145 16.17 3.53 -1.29
N TYR A 146 16.61 3.46 -0.03
CA TYR A 146 15.85 2.72 0.98
C TYR A 146 14.52 3.41 1.32
N GLY A 147 14.51 4.75 1.43
CA GLY A 147 13.28 5.54 1.60
C GLY A 147 12.35 5.41 0.39
N ALA A 148 12.91 5.49 -0.83
CA ALA A 148 12.15 5.26 -2.06
C ALA A 148 11.55 3.84 -2.12
N PHE A 149 12.25 2.83 -1.61
CA PHE A 149 11.75 1.46 -1.50
C PHE A 149 10.53 1.38 -0.56
N GLY A 150 10.61 2.00 0.63
CA GLY A 150 9.47 2.05 1.57
C GLY A 150 8.24 2.67 0.92
N LEU A 151 8.41 3.86 0.34
CA LEU A 151 7.34 4.57 -0.35
C LEU A 151 6.74 3.76 -1.51
N LEU A 152 7.58 3.08 -2.30
CA LEU A 152 7.13 2.22 -3.40
C LEU A 152 6.25 1.06 -2.88
N VAL A 153 6.71 0.35 -1.85
CA VAL A 153 5.95 -0.78 -1.26
C VAL A 153 4.59 -0.32 -0.75
N THR A 154 4.54 0.83 -0.07
CA THR A 154 3.29 1.42 0.42
C THR A 154 2.36 1.82 -0.73
N LEU A 155 2.89 2.43 -1.81
CA LEU A 155 2.10 2.82 -2.99
C LEU A 155 1.54 1.60 -3.73
N VAL A 156 2.32 0.54 -3.86
CA VAL A 156 1.87 -0.73 -4.46
C VAL A 156 0.74 -1.34 -3.63
N TRP A 157 0.91 -1.40 -2.31
CA TRP A 157 -0.15 -1.90 -1.44
C TRP A 157 -1.42 -1.04 -1.55
N LEU A 158 -1.31 0.28 -1.47
CA LEU A 158 -2.43 1.20 -1.64
C LEU A 158 -3.14 1.01 -2.98
N TYR A 159 -2.38 0.90 -4.08
CA TYR A 159 -2.93 0.66 -5.41
C TYR A 159 -3.75 -0.64 -5.48
N LEU A 160 -3.22 -1.74 -4.94
CA LEU A 160 -3.90 -3.02 -4.92
C LEU A 160 -5.19 -2.99 -4.07
N GLU A 161 -5.18 -2.29 -2.94
CA GLU A 161 -6.37 -2.12 -2.11
C GLU A 161 -7.43 -1.26 -2.81
N ILE A 162 -7.02 -0.20 -3.52
CA ILE A 162 -7.93 0.62 -4.33
C ILE A 162 -8.52 -0.22 -5.46
N LEU A 163 -7.73 -1.02 -6.18
CA LEU A 163 -8.24 -1.94 -7.19
C LEU A 163 -9.29 -2.89 -6.63
N ARG A 164 -9.00 -3.49 -5.46
CA ARG A 164 -9.93 -4.39 -4.77
C ARG A 164 -11.22 -3.67 -4.36
N LEU A 165 -11.11 -2.48 -3.80
CA LEU A 165 -12.26 -1.66 -3.44
C LEU A 165 -13.13 -1.31 -4.64
N LEU A 166 -12.51 -0.85 -5.74
CA LEU A 166 -13.22 -0.52 -6.98
C LEU A 166 -13.88 -1.75 -7.61
N ALA A 167 -13.24 -2.92 -7.57
CA ALA A 167 -13.83 -4.17 -8.05
C ALA A 167 -15.10 -4.52 -7.27
N LYS A 168 -15.06 -4.44 -5.92
CA LYS A 168 -16.23 -4.66 -5.07
C LYS A 168 -17.38 -3.68 -5.36
N LEU A 169 -17.06 -2.41 -5.61
CA LEU A 169 -18.04 -1.39 -5.97
C LEU A 169 -18.65 -1.65 -7.35
N ASN A 170 -17.89 -2.14 -8.31
CA ASN A 170 -18.38 -2.50 -9.64
C ASN A 170 -19.20 -3.80 -9.63
N SER A 171 -18.82 -4.79 -8.81
CA SER A 171 -19.58 -6.05 -8.65
C SER A 171 -20.96 -5.85 -8.04
N ARG A 172 -21.22 -4.68 -7.44
CA ARG A 172 -22.50 -4.34 -6.83
C ARG A 172 -23.49 -3.70 -7.82
N LYS A 173 -22.97 -3.17 -8.94
CA LYS A 173 -23.82 -2.58 -10.00
C LYS A 173 -24.47 -3.65 -10.85
#